data_6147d17e286dc02c649716b903c8f364
#
_entry.id   6147d17e286dc02c649716b903c8f364
#
_cell.length_a   1.000
_cell.length_b   1.000
_cell.length_c   1.000
_cell.angle_alpha   90.00
_cell.angle_beta   90.00
_cell.angle_gamma   90.00
#
_symmetry.space_group_name_H-M   'P 1'
#
loop_
_entity.id
_entity.type
_entity.pdbx_description
1 polymer ?
#
loop_
_entity_poly.entity_id
_entity_poly.type
_entity_poly.pdbx_seq_one_letter_code
_entity_poly.pdbx_strand_id
1 'polypeptide(L)'
;MSFVISQILGVLAIIAFAISPHMKAKSTLLVFVILGNVLTVLEFLLLGAMTEVAVMSISTVRTVAFFLYSRLDKRAPIWLLLLFICLQGGAVYVTWKSPISLLMLFDIVQTYGQWQTNMKILRICTIIASIPIGIYNIVVKGYTGAINQGCQAVSAGIALWHKHYRKPK
;
A
#
# COMPACT_ATOMS: atom_id res chain seq x y z
N MET A 1 -16.59 -5.13 -21.96
CA MET A 1 -16.07 -3.76 -21.82
C MET A 1 -15.50 -3.48 -20.41
N SER A 2 -16.21 -3.83 -19.34
CA SER A 2 -15.75 -3.64 -17.94
C SER A 2 -14.40 -4.29 -17.62
N PHE A 3 -14.15 -5.52 -18.10
CA PHE A 3 -12.91 -6.24 -17.86
C PHE A 3 -11.68 -5.54 -18.45
N VAL A 4 -11.77 -5.02 -19.68
CA VAL A 4 -10.63 -4.29 -20.31
C VAL A 4 -10.32 -3.00 -19.54
N ILE A 5 -11.36 -2.29 -19.12
CA ILE A 5 -11.20 -1.05 -18.33
C ILE A 5 -10.57 -1.37 -16.97
N SER A 6 -10.97 -2.47 -16.30
CA SER A 6 -10.35 -2.88 -15.03
C SER A 6 -8.87 -3.19 -15.18
N GLN A 7 -8.46 -3.86 -16.26
CA GLN A 7 -7.04 -4.14 -16.52
C GLN A 7 -6.22 -2.87 -16.76
N ILE A 8 -6.78 -1.89 -17.49
CA ILE A 8 -6.12 -0.58 -17.69
C ILE A 8 -5.94 0.14 -16.35
N LEU A 9 -6.96 0.16 -15.50
CA LEU A 9 -6.88 0.76 -14.17
C LEU A 9 -5.83 0.07 -13.30
N GLY A 10 -5.75 -1.27 -13.34
CA GLY A 10 -4.73 -2.05 -12.63
C GLY A 10 -3.31 -1.70 -13.08
N VAL A 11 -3.08 -1.58 -14.38
CA VAL A 11 -1.76 -1.18 -14.92
C VAL A 11 -1.39 0.25 -14.48
N LEU A 12 -2.33 1.19 -14.53
CA LEU A 12 -2.10 2.55 -14.04
C LEU A 12 -1.81 2.58 -12.53
N ALA A 13 -2.48 1.75 -11.74
CA ALA A 13 -2.21 1.60 -10.31
C ALA A 13 -0.79 1.08 -10.07
N ILE A 14 -0.34 0.06 -10.81
CA ILE A 14 1.02 -0.48 -10.73
C ILE A 14 2.05 0.61 -11.02
N ILE A 15 1.85 1.42 -12.07
CA ILE A 15 2.75 2.53 -12.41
C ILE A 15 2.83 3.55 -11.26
N ALA A 16 1.68 3.94 -10.70
CA ALA A 16 1.63 4.89 -9.59
C ALA A 16 2.40 4.36 -8.36
N PHE A 17 2.20 3.10 -8.00
CA PHE A 17 2.90 2.45 -6.89
C PHE A 17 4.40 2.26 -7.15
N ALA A 18 4.80 1.93 -8.38
CA ALA A 18 6.21 1.79 -8.75
C ALA A 18 6.99 3.11 -8.67
N ILE A 19 6.35 4.22 -9.00
CA ILE A 19 6.96 5.57 -8.93
C ILE A 19 7.05 6.06 -7.48
N SER A 20 6.09 5.72 -6.63
CA SER A 20 5.99 6.27 -5.28
C SER A 20 7.26 6.16 -4.43
N PRO A 21 8.00 5.03 -4.36
CA PRO A 21 9.21 4.91 -3.52
C PRO A 21 10.39 5.77 -3.98
N HIS A 22 10.39 6.23 -5.23
CA HIS A 22 11.45 7.08 -5.78
C HIS A 22 11.28 8.55 -5.40
N MET A 23 10.12 8.94 -4.87
CA MET A 23 9.87 10.32 -4.44
C MET A 23 10.76 10.70 -3.25
N LYS A 24 11.28 11.95 -3.27
CA LYS A 24 12.14 12.47 -2.21
C LYS A 24 11.35 12.91 -0.98
N ALA A 25 10.21 13.54 -1.19
CA ALA A 25 9.34 14.01 -0.12
C ALA A 25 8.28 12.95 0.23
N LYS A 26 8.04 12.76 1.52
CA LYS A 26 7.02 11.82 2.01
C LYS A 26 5.62 12.18 1.52
N SER A 27 5.28 13.48 1.52
CA SER A 27 3.98 13.95 1.04
C SER A 27 3.74 13.57 -0.43
N THR A 28 4.72 13.79 -1.30
CA THR A 28 4.62 13.40 -2.72
C THR A 28 4.51 11.88 -2.89
N LEU A 29 5.28 11.10 -2.12
CA LEU A 29 5.17 9.63 -2.11
C LEU A 29 3.74 9.21 -1.77
N LEU A 30 3.15 9.78 -0.70
CA LEU A 30 1.80 9.41 -0.26
C LEU A 30 0.73 9.81 -1.28
N VAL A 31 0.92 10.88 -2.06
CA VAL A 31 0.00 11.23 -3.18
C VAL A 31 -0.04 10.12 -4.23
N PHE A 32 1.13 9.60 -4.64
CA PHE A 32 1.16 8.48 -5.58
C PHE A 32 0.55 7.21 -5.01
N VAL A 33 0.71 6.95 -3.70
CA VAL A 33 0.06 5.82 -3.02
C VAL A 33 -1.47 6.01 -2.99
N ILE A 34 -1.97 7.21 -2.70
CA ILE A 34 -3.42 7.52 -2.74
C ILE A 34 -3.96 7.29 -4.14
N LEU A 35 -3.28 7.80 -5.18
CA LEU A 35 -3.68 7.61 -6.57
C LEU A 35 -3.73 6.12 -6.92
N GLY A 36 -2.70 5.35 -6.58
CA GLY A 36 -2.67 3.91 -6.79
C GLY A 36 -3.82 3.20 -6.08
N ASN A 37 -4.07 3.52 -4.80
CA ASN A 37 -5.16 2.92 -4.04
C ASN A 37 -6.54 3.21 -4.66
N VAL A 38 -6.79 4.46 -5.09
CA VAL A 38 -8.06 4.83 -5.73
C VAL A 38 -8.25 4.05 -7.03
N LEU A 39 -7.21 3.95 -7.86
CA LEU A 39 -7.27 3.17 -9.10
C LEU A 39 -7.54 1.68 -8.81
N THR A 40 -6.93 1.12 -7.77
CA THR A 40 -7.16 -0.26 -7.34
C THR A 40 -8.59 -0.47 -6.81
N VAL A 41 -9.13 0.48 -6.04
CA VAL A 41 -10.55 0.42 -5.61
C VAL A 41 -11.49 0.40 -6.82
N LEU A 42 -11.25 1.26 -7.81
CA LEU A 42 -12.06 1.28 -9.04
C LEU A 42 -11.92 -0.02 -9.85
N GLU A 43 -10.72 -0.58 -9.94
CA GLU A 43 -10.47 -1.88 -10.55
C GLU A 43 -11.32 -2.98 -9.90
N PHE A 44 -11.24 -3.10 -8.56
CA PHE A 44 -11.97 -4.14 -7.82
C PHE A 44 -13.49 -3.93 -7.81
N LEU A 45 -13.96 -2.68 -7.85
CA LEU A 45 -15.38 -2.37 -8.04
C LEU A 45 -15.89 -2.94 -9.37
N LEU A 46 -15.14 -2.76 -10.46
CA LEU A 46 -15.50 -3.28 -11.78
C LEU A 46 -15.44 -4.81 -11.85
N LEU A 47 -14.60 -5.44 -11.02
CA LEU A 47 -14.48 -6.89 -10.90
C LEU A 47 -15.50 -7.50 -9.91
N GLY A 48 -16.24 -6.68 -9.16
CA GLY A 48 -17.20 -7.14 -8.15
C GLY A 48 -16.58 -7.72 -6.88
N ALA A 49 -15.29 -7.48 -6.63
CA ALA A 49 -14.53 -7.97 -5.49
C ALA A 49 -14.72 -7.07 -4.25
N MET A 50 -15.92 -7.07 -3.65
CA MET A 50 -16.30 -6.14 -2.58
C MET A 50 -15.41 -6.22 -1.33
N THR A 51 -14.81 -7.37 -1.04
CA THR A 51 -13.89 -7.54 0.10
C THR A 51 -12.64 -6.69 -0.08
N GLU A 52 -12.01 -6.79 -1.25
CA GLU A 52 -10.83 -6.01 -1.61
C GLU A 52 -11.15 -4.51 -1.65
N VAL A 53 -12.34 -4.16 -2.14
CA VAL A 53 -12.84 -2.76 -2.12
C VAL A 53 -12.87 -2.21 -0.71
N ALA A 54 -13.41 -2.95 0.26
CA ALA A 54 -13.48 -2.52 1.66
C ALA A 54 -12.08 -2.32 2.28
N VAL A 55 -11.18 -3.29 2.12
CA VAL A 55 -9.80 -3.22 2.66
C VAL A 55 -9.03 -2.06 2.02
N MET A 56 -9.09 -1.91 0.69
CA MET A 56 -8.40 -0.84 -0.02
C MET A 56 -8.97 0.54 0.27
N SER A 57 -10.29 0.64 0.54
CA SER A 57 -10.90 1.90 0.97
C SER A 57 -10.38 2.34 2.34
N ILE A 58 -10.25 1.42 3.30
CA ILE A 58 -9.64 1.70 4.62
C ILE A 58 -8.18 2.15 4.43
N SER A 59 -7.41 1.46 3.59
CA SER A 59 -6.03 1.81 3.28
C SER A 59 -5.90 3.18 2.62
N THR A 60 -6.85 3.56 1.77
CA THR A 60 -6.91 4.89 1.14
C THR A 60 -7.15 5.98 2.19
N VAL A 61 -8.16 5.82 3.04
CA VAL A 61 -8.49 6.78 4.12
C VAL A 61 -7.30 6.95 5.07
N ARG A 62 -6.65 5.85 5.45
CA ARG A 62 -5.41 5.86 6.23
C ARG A 62 -4.32 6.70 5.58
N THR A 63 -4.07 6.44 4.29
CA THR A 63 -3.00 7.12 3.56
C THR A 63 -3.29 8.61 3.41
N VAL A 64 -4.56 9.00 3.19
CA VAL A 64 -4.99 10.40 3.17
C VAL A 64 -4.77 11.05 4.54
N ALA A 65 -5.14 10.39 5.63
CA ALA A 65 -4.91 10.92 6.97
C ALA A 65 -3.41 11.17 7.23
N PHE A 66 -2.54 10.20 6.94
CA PHE A 66 -1.10 10.37 7.11
C PHE A 66 -0.49 11.40 6.14
N PHE A 67 -1.04 11.55 4.95
CA PHE A 67 -0.65 12.61 4.02
C PHE A 67 -0.91 14.01 4.59
N LEU A 68 -2.09 14.24 5.17
CA LEU A 68 -2.44 15.54 5.76
C LEU A 68 -1.47 15.90 6.90
N TYR A 69 -1.16 14.96 7.79
CA TYR A 69 -0.17 15.19 8.85
C TYR A 69 1.24 15.42 8.29
N SER A 70 1.63 14.67 7.26
CA SER A 70 2.93 14.83 6.60
C SER A 70 3.08 16.19 5.92
N ARG A 71 1.99 16.74 5.38
CA ARG A 71 1.99 18.06 4.74
C ARG A 71 2.09 19.21 5.74
N LEU A 72 1.61 19.00 6.95
CA LEU A 72 1.70 19.95 8.06
C LEU A 72 3.02 19.86 8.83
N ASP A 73 3.97 19.05 8.36
CA ASP A 73 5.22 18.71 9.07
C ASP A 73 5.01 18.22 10.51
N LYS A 74 3.81 17.68 10.78
CA LYS A 74 3.45 17.11 12.08
C LYS A 74 3.48 15.60 12.03
N ARG A 75 3.88 15.00 13.15
CA ARG A 75 3.76 13.56 13.33
C ARG A 75 2.31 13.22 13.65
N ALA A 76 1.75 12.24 12.94
CA ALA A 76 0.41 11.76 13.25
C ALA A 76 0.37 11.18 14.67
N PRO A 77 -0.70 11.44 15.44
CA PRO A 77 -0.82 10.95 16.80
C PRO A 77 -0.92 9.42 16.84
N ILE A 78 -0.44 8.83 17.93
CA ILE A 78 -0.39 7.37 18.09
C ILE A 78 -1.79 6.72 18.10
N TRP A 79 -2.79 7.43 18.61
CA TRP A 79 -4.17 6.92 18.60
C TRP A 79 -4.70 6.67 17.19
N LEU A 80 -4.27 7.50 16.20
CA LEU A 80 -4.64 7.33 14.79
C LEU A 80 -3.99 6.07 14.21
N LEU A 81 -2.74 5.79 14.58
CA LEU A 81 -2.07 4.54 14.22
C LEU A 81 -2.84 3.34 14.77
N LEU A 82 -3.17 3.36 16.07
CA LEU A 82 -3.91 2.28 16.71
C LEU A 82 -5.30 2.09 16.10
N LEU A 83 -5.99 3.18 15.79
CA LEU A 83 -7.29 3.12 15.12
C LEU A 83 -7.20 2.36 13.79
N PHE A 84 -6.23 2.68 12.93
CA PHE A 84 -6.09 2.00 11.64
C PHE A 84 -5.61 0.55 11.79
N ILE A 85 -4.79 0.23 12.78
CA ILE A 85 -4.43 -1.16 13.08
C ILE A 85 -5.68 -1.95 13.49
N CYS A 86 -6.54 -1.41 14.36
CA CYS A 86 -7.78 -2.05 14.75
C CYS A 86 -8.76 -2.21 13.58
N LEU A 87 -8.91 -1.18 12.73
CA LEU A 87 -9.77 -1.25 11.56
C LEU A 87 -9.30 -2.32 10.56
N GLN A 88 -8.00 -2.42 10.33
CA GLN A 88 -7.43 -3.44 9.44
C GLN A 88 -7.56 -4.86 10.03
N GLY A 89 -7.28 -5.02 11.32
CA GLY A 89 -7.50 -6.29 12.01
C GLY A 89 -8.97 -6.71 11.96
N GLY A 90 -9.88 -5.77 12.20
CA GLY A 90 -11.33 -5.98 12.07
C GLY A 90 -11.75 -6.35 10.65
N ALA A 91 -11.23 -5.69 9.64
CA ALA A 91 -11.50 -6.01 8.23
C ALA A 91 -11.05 -7.43 7.89
N VAL A 92 -9.83 -7.83 8.29
CA VAL A 92 -9.34 -9.20 8.08
C VAL A 92 -10.20 -10.21 8.83
N TYR A 93 -10.62 -9.91 10.06
CA TYR A 93 -11.49 -10.78 10.85
C TYR A 93 -12.87 -10.99 10.20
N VAL A 94 -13.53 -9.91 9.76
CA VAL A 94 -14.85 -9.97 9.10
C VAL A 94 -14.77 -10.67 7.74
N THR A 95 -13.66 -10.52 7.03
CA THR A 95 -13.44 -11.12 5.70
C THR A 95 -12.72 -12.46 5.75
N TRP A 96 -12.60 -13.05 6.93
CA TRP A 96 -11.91 -14.32 7.15
C TRP A 96 -12.50 -15.45 6.33
N LYS A 97 -11.76 -15.93 5.34
CA LYS A 97 -12.16 -17.09 4.53
C LYS A 97 -11.24 -18.31 4.73
N SER A 98 -9.99 -18.07 5.11
CA SER A 98 -8.98 -19.12 5.27
C SER A 98 -7.79 -18.62 6.11
N PRO A 99 -6.92 -19.50 6.66
CA PRO A 99 -5.72 -19.10 7.39
C PRO A 99 -4.77 -18.19 6.60
N ILE A 100 -4.79 -18.28 5.28
CA ILE A 100 -4.02 -17.42 4.37
C ILE A 100 -4.39 -15.94 4.49
N SER A 101 -5.63 -15.63 4.91
CA SER A 101 -6.07 -14.24 5.18
C SER A 101 -5.22 -13.55 6.25
N LEU A 102 -4.52 -14.32 7.12
CA LEU A 102 -3.56 -13.76 8.10
C LEU A 102 -2.40 -13.01 7.43
N LEU A 103 -2.04 -13.36 6.21
CA LEU A 103 -0.98 -12.65 5.48
C LEU A 103 -1.36 -11.19 5.21
N MET A 104 -2.66 -10.87 5.18
CA MET A 104 -3.15 -9.49 5.05
C MET A 104 -2.86 -8.63 6.29
N LEU A 105 -2.60 -9.24 7.47
CA LEU A 105 -2.18 -8.51 8.66
C LEU A 105 -0.81 -7.82 8.48
N PHE A 106 0.00 -8.25 7.52
CA PHE A 106 1.25 -7.55 7.21
C PHE A 106 1.03 -6.13 6.66
N ASP A 107 -0.19 -5.75 6.24
CA ASP A 107 -0.53 -4.36 5.94
C ASP A 107 -0.43 -3.44 7.18
N ILE A 108 -0.49 -4.00 8.39
CA ILE A 108 -0.20 -3.29 9.64
C ILE A 108 1.26 -2.78 9.66
N VAL A 109 2.19 -3.56 9.12
CA VAL A 109 3.61 -3.15 9.00
C VAL A 109 3.71 -1.94 8.06
N GLN A 110 2.95 -1.94 6.96
CA GLN A 110 2.88 -0.80 6.05
C GLN A 110 2.23 0.42 6.71
N THR A 111 1.21 0.22 7.53
CA THR A 111 0.57 1.28 8.33
C THR A 111 1.59 1.95 9.25
N TYR A 112 2.39 1.16 9.97
CA TYR A 112 3.46 1.68 10.80
C TYR A 112 4.51 2.45 9.98
N GLY A 113 4.91 1.93 8.83
CA GLY A 113 5.84 2.60 7.92
C GLY A 113 5.34 3.97 7.45
N GLN A 114 4.07 4.08 7.08
CA GLN A 114 3.44 5.33 6.67
C GLN A 114 3.31 6.34 7.83
N TRP A 115 3.10 5.85 9.05
CA TRP A 115 3.06 6.70 10.25
C TRP A 115 4.42 7.32 10.55
N GLN A 116 5.52 6.61 10.29
CA GLN A 116 6.88 7.10 10.52
C GLN A 116 7.23 8.28 9.59
N THR A 117 8.02 9.23 10.11
CA THR A 117 8.55 10.34 9.31
C THR A 117 9.76 9.94 8.47
N ASN A 118 10.44 8.86 8.85
CA ASN A 118 11.67 8.40 8.19
C ASN A 118 11.37 7.59 6.93
N MET A 119 11.75 8.13 5.77
CA MET A 119 11.58 7.49 4.47
C MET A 119 12.28 6.13 4.32
N LYS A 120 13.36 5.87 5.07
CA LYS A 120 14.03 4.56 5.05
C LYS A 120 13.14 3.50 5.70
N ILE A 121 12.56 3.82 6.87
CA ILE A 121 11.65 2.92 7.60
C ILE A 121 10.43 2.63 6.73
N LEU A 122 9.84 3.65 6.11
CA LEU A 122 8.70 3.49 5.21
C LEU A 122 9.00 2.48 4.08
N ARG A 123 10.14 2.61 3.41
CA ARG A 123 10.53 1.71 2.31
C ARG A 123 10.79 0.28 2.80
N ILE A 124 11.46 0.12 3.94
CA ILE A 124 11.69 -1.20 4.54
C ILE A 124 10.35 -1.86 4.91
N CYS A 125 9.45 -1.13 5.55
CA CYS A 125 8.11 -1.63 5.87
C CYS A 125 7.32 -2.01 4.61
N THR A 126 7.45 -1.25 3.53
CA THR A 126 6.84 -1.59 2.24
C THR A 126 7.36 -2.92 1.71
N ILE A 127 8.67 -3.15 1.72
CA ILE A 127 9.26 -4.43 1.27
C ILE A 127 8.75 -5.59 2.13
N ILE A 128 8.80 -5.45 3.46
CA ILE A 128 8.37 -6.49 4.39
C ILE A 128 6.89 -6.83 4.22
N ALA A 129 6.03 -5.83 4.01
CA ALA A 129 4.60 -6.03 3.85
C ALA A 129 4.25 -6.61 2.46
N SER A 130 4.97 -6.20 1.41
CA SER A 130 4.67 -6.60 0.03
C SER A 130 4.85 -8.10 -0.20
N ILE A 131 5.81 -8.75 0.47
CA ILE A 131 6.09 -10.17 0.25
C ILE A 131 4.91 -11.06 0.69
N PRO A 132 4.42 -11.00 1.96
CA PRO A 132 3.29 -11.81 2.40
C PRO A 132 1.99 -11.49 1.65
N ILE A 133 1.71 -10.20 1.40
CA ILE A 133 0.52 -9.77 0.67
C ILE A 133 0.58 -10.26 -0.79
N GLY A 134 1.75 -10.24 -1.41
CA GLY A 134 1.97 -10.82 -2.75
C GLY A 134 1.67 -12.32 -2.78
N ILE A 135 2.13 -13.08 -1.79
CA ILE A 135 1.83 -14.51 -1.65
C ILE A 135 0.32 -14.73 -1.49
N TYR A 136 -0.35 -13.95 -0.64
CA TYR A 136 -1.80 -13.99 -0.50
C TYR A 136 -2.49 -13.79 -1.85
N ASN A 137 -2.11 -12.76 -2.60
CA ASN A 137 -2.69 -12.44 -3.91
C ASN A 137 -2.52 -13.59 -4.93
N ILE A 138 -1.36 -14.26 -4.94
CA ILE A 138 -1.15 -15.44 -5.82
C ILE A 138 -2.13 -16.55 -5.46
N VAL A 139 -2.29 -16.86 -4.18
CA VAL A 139 -3.17 -17.95 -3.72
C VAL A 139 -4.64 -17.68 -4.03
N VAL A 140 -5.09 -16.43 -3.90
CA VAL A 140 -6.47 -16.04 -4.24
C VAL A 140 -6.65 -15.75 -5.74
N LYS A 141 -5.63 -16.03 -6.57
CA LYS A 141 -5.61 -15.79 -8.03
C LYS A 141 -5.75 -14.31 -8.43
N GLY A 142 -5.43 -13.40 -7.53
CA GLY A 142 -5.34 -11.95 -7.77
C GLY A 142 -4.01 -11.56 -8.40
N TYR A 143 -3.74 -12.01 -9.63
CA TYR A 143 -2.41 -11.87 -10.27
C TYR A 143 -1.98 -10.41 -10.42
N THR A 144 -2.90 -9.50 -10.72
CA THR A 144 -2.62 -8.06 -10.83
C THR A 144 -2.12 -7.50 -9.50
N GLY A 145 -2.78 -7.88 -8.39
CA GLY A 145 -2.34 -7.53 -7.04
C GLY A 145 -0.96 -8.11 -6.70
N ALA A 146 -0.67 -9.35 -7.10
CA ALA A 146 0.64 -9.97 -6.88
C ALA A 146 1.76 -9.24 -7.65
N ILE A 147 1.53 -8.90 -8.91
CA ILE A 147 2.47 -8.11 -9.73
C ILE A 147 2.70 -6.74 -9.09
N ASN A 148 1.64 -6.09 -8.63
CA ASN A 148 1.72 -4.80 -7.96
C ASN A 148 2.60 -4.85 -6.71
N GLN A 149 2.43 -5.87 -5.85
CA GLN A 149 3.26 -6.05 -4.65
C GLN A 149 4.72 -6.32 -5.02
N GLY A 150 4.98 -7.14 -6.04
CA GLY A 150 6.33 -7.38 -6.57
C GLY A 150 6.99 -6.07 -7.06
N CYS A 151 6.28 -5.28 -7.85
CA CYS A 151 6.75 -3.98 -8.34
C CYS A 151 7.05 -3.00 -7.19
N GLN A 152 6.20 -2.95 -6.16
CA GLN A 152 6.42 -2.12 -4.98
C GLN A 152 7.68 -2.55 -4.21
N ALA A 153 7.87 -3.85 -3.97
CA ALA A 153 9.04 -4.38 -3.26
C ALA A 153 10.35 -4.06 -4.01
N VAL A 154 10.39 -4.33 -5.32
CA VAL A 154 11.55 -4.06 -6.17
C VAL A 154 11.85 -2.56 -6.23
N SER A 155 10.83 -1.74 -6.48
CA SER A 155 10.96 -0.28 -6.56
C SER A 155 11.44 0.33 -5.24
N ALA A 156 10.92 -0.12 -4.10
CA ALA A 156 11.39 0.30 -2.78
C ALA A 156 12.85 -0.13 -2.52
N GLY A 157 13.23 -1.33 -2.95
CA GLY A 157 14.61 -1.85 -2.88
C GLY A 157 15.60 -1.00 -3.68
N ILE A 158 15.27 -0.70 -4.94
CA ILE A 158 16.07 0.19 -5.80
C ILE A 158 16.21 1.58 -5.17
N ALA A 159 15.13 2.13 -4.64
CA ALA A 159 15.14 3.45 -4.02
C ALA A 159 15.97 3.49 -2.72
N LEU A 160 16.05 2.38 -1.97
CA LEU A 160 16.97 2.24 -0.83
C LEU A 160 18.43 2.16 -1.29
N TRP A 161 18.71 1.36 -2.33
CA TRP A 161 20.03 1.17 -2.89
C TRP A 161 20.63 2.49 -3.39
N HIS A 162 19.90 3.22 -4.24
CA HIS A 162 20.36 4.51 -4.77
C HIS A 162 20.65 5.54 -3.67
N LYS A 163 19.92 5.55 -2.56
CA LYS A 163 20.17 6.46 -1.45
C LYS A 163 21.39 6.07 -0.63
N HIS A 164 21.80 4.80 -0.65
CA HIS A 164 23.00 4.34 0.04
C HIS A 164 24.29 4.77 -0.69
N TYR A 165 24.25 4.74 -2.02
CA TYR A 165 25.42 5.13 -2.86
C TYR A 165 25.55 6.65 -3.08
N ARG A 166 24.51 7.43 -2.94
CA ARG A 166 24.55 8.90 -2.97
C ARG A 166 24.70 9.49 -1.56
N LYS A 167 25.74 9.13 -0.82
CA LYS A 167 26.22 10.00 0.27
C LYS A 167 26.81 11.24 -0.40
N PRO A 168 26.38 12.48 -0.07
CA PRO A 168 27.09 13.66 -0.50
C PRO A 168 28.49 13.62 0.15
N LYS A 169 29.53 13.85 -0.68
CA LYS A 169 30.88 14.27 -0.22
C LYS A 169 30.75 15.58 0.52
#